data_6d947841724bfb68a04f102cd004a7d8
#
_entry.id   6d947841724bfb68a04f102cd004a7d8
#
_cell.length_a   1.000
_cell.length_b   1.000
_cell.length_c   1.000
_cell.angle_alpha   90.00
_cell.angle_beta   90.00
_cell.angle_gamma   90.00
#
_symmetry.space_group_name_H-M   'P 1'
#
loop_
_entity.id
_entity.type
_entity.pdbx_description
1 polymer ?
#
loop_
_entity_poly.entity_id
_entity_poly.type
_entity_poly.pdbx_seq_one_letter_code
_entity_poly.pdbx_strand_id
1 'polypeptide(L)'
;MPKTDQKEKKQKQKPFAVLKNTGFALGMIHRAAPGFLLVSGLANAANGFRNALTNVILLRYAVNAAQTGTPFSEILTVVLACFVLHLALSQIVNFYSPWNNTSPYYERNALKVRAYVEGTLMEKARRVDLAAYEDPEAYNAYFKARDGSADYVFK
;
A
#
# COMPACT_ATOMS: atom_id res chain seq x y z
N MET A 1 -40.29 -1.83 -18.70
CA MET A 1 -39.15 -1.28 -17.93
C MET A 1 -37.93 -1.24 -18.81
N PRO A 2 -37.44 -0.08 -19.27
CA PRO A 2 -36.26 0.02 -20.12
C PRO A 2 -35.00 -0.09 -19.23
N LYS A 3 -34.12 -1.01 -19.59
CA LYS A 3 -32.77 -1.13 -19.03
C LYS A 3 -31.94 0.06 -19.50
N THR A 4 -31.65 0.96 -18.60
CA THR A 4 -30.75 2.10 -18.84
C THR A 4 -29.32 1.55 -18.92
N ASP A 5 -28.81 1.43 -20.15
CA ASP A 5 -27.39 1.18 -20.42
C ASP A 5 -26.57 2.38 -19.93
N GLN A 6 -26.16 2.36 -18.69
CA GLN A 6 -25.08 3.20 -18.19
C GLN A 6 -23.75 2.62 -18.70
N LYS A 7 -23.41 2.92 -19.95
CA LYS A 7 -22.03 2.83 -20.43
C LYS A 7 -21.23 3.88 -19.65
N GLU A 8 -20.62 3.45 -18.52
CA GLU A 8 -19.56 4.20 -17.88
C GLU A 8 -18.49 4.53 -18.93
N LYS A 9 -18.49 5.77 -19.39
CA LYS A 9 -17.37 6.33 -20.16
C LYS A 9 -16.17 6.32 -19.23
N LYS A 10 -15.35 5.26 -19.28
CA LYS A 10 -14.00 5.24 -18.72
C LYS A 10 -13.24 6.41 -19.33
N GLN A 11 -13.24 7.52 -18.63
CA GLN A 11 -12.49 8.71 -19.01
C GLN A 11 -11.01 8.32 -18.98
N LYS A 12 -10.39 8.20 -20.15
CA LYS A 12 -8.95 7.94 -20.30
C LYS A 12 -8.22 9.11 -19.62
N GLN A 13 -7.85 8.93 -18.38
CA GLN A 13 -7.06 9.91 -17.64
C GLN A 13 -5.71 10.08 -18.36
N LYS A 14 -5.39 11.34 -18.69
CA LYS A 14 -4.10 11.65 -19.30
C LYS A 14 -2.98 11.19 -18.36
N PRO A 15 -1.96 10.47 -18.83
CA PRO A 15 -0.92 9.89 -17.96
C PRO A 15 -0.23 10.93 -17.05
N PHE A 16 -0.12 12.16 -17.52
CA PHE A 16 0.44 13.27 -16.74
C PHE A 16 -0.45 13.69 -15.55
N ALA A 17 -1.78 13.59 -15.67
CA ALA A 17 -2.69 13.88 -14.57
C ALA A 17 -2.58 12.82 -13.47
N VAL A 18 -2.39 11.56 -13.84
CA VAL A 18 -2.16 10.46 -12.88
C VAL A 18 -0.90 10.69 -12.07
N LEU A 19 0.22 11.03 -12.72
CA LEU A 19 1.48 11.31 -12.03
C LEU A 19 1.36 12.49 -11.04
N LYS A 20 0.71 13.57 -11.46
CA LYS A 20 0.47 14.74 -10.60
C LYS A 20 -0.38 14.40 -9.38
N ASN A 21 -1.46 13.62 -9.58
CA ASN A 21 -2.34 13.21 -8.51
C ASN A 21 -1.63 12.23 -7.54
N THR A 22 -0.84 11.30 -8.06
CA THR A 22 -0.04 10.38 -7.25
C THR A 22 1.00 11.15 -6.42
N GLY A 23 1.70 12.10 -7.03
CA GLY A 23 2.66 12.95 -6.31
C GLY A 23 2.01 13.77 -5.20
N PHE A 24 0.81 14.30 -5.44
CA PHE A 24 0.04 15.01 -4.43
C PHE A 24 -0.36 14.08 -3.27
N ALA A 25 -0.89 12.89 -3.57
CA ALA A 25 -1.27 11.89 -2.57
C ALA A 25 -0.06 11.45 -1.72
N LEU A 26 1.08 11.16 -2.34
CA LEU A 26 2.32 10.82 -1.65
C LEU A 26 2.80 11.97 -0.74
N GLY A 27 2.68 13.21 -1.19
CA GLY A 27 3.00 14.40 -0.39
C GLY A 27 2.11 14.52 0.86
N MET A 28 0.82 14.22 0.73
CA MET A 28 -0.11 14.21 1.88
C MET A 28 0.25 13.09 2.86
N ILE A 29 0.51 11.87 2.38
CA ILE A 29 0.92 10.74 3.21
C ILE A 29 2.22 11.06 3.95
N HIS A 30 3.19 11.67 3.28
CA HIS A 30 4.46 12.04 3.90
C HIS A 30 4.28 13.08 5.03
N ARG A 31 3.37 14.05 4.85
CA ARG A 31 3.07 15.07 5.87
C ARG A 31 2.30 14.48 7.07
N ALA A 32 1.37 13.59 6.82
CA ALA A 32 0.54 12.97 7.85
C ALA A 32 1.30 11.91 8.68
N ALA A 33 2.15 11.13 8.02
CA ALA A 33 2.89 10.03 8.61
C ALA A 33 4.34 10.02 8.07
N PRO A 34 5.24 10.88 8.57
CA PRO A 34 6.62 10.92 8.15
C PRO A 34 7.30 9.57 8.42
N GLY A 35 8.01 9.05 7.43
CA GLY A 35 8.67 7.75 7.51
C GLY A 35 7.80 6.54 7.10
N PHE A 36 6.47 6.68 7.01
CA PHE A 36 5.61 5.57 6.59
C PHE A 36 5.97 5.03 5.20
N LEU A 37 6.21 5.92 4.23
CA LEU A 37 6.60 5.54 2.87
C LEU A 37 7.95 4.81 2.84
N LEU A 38 8.91 5.28 3.63
CA LEU A 38 10.25 4.70 3.69
C LEU A 38 10.21 3.30 4.32
N VAL A 39 9.52 3.16 5.46
CA VAL A 39 9.37 1.86 6.15
C VAL A 39 8.60 0.87 5.27
N SER A 40 7.54 1.31 4.60
CA SER A 40 6.78 0.48 3.68
C SER A 40 7.63 0.05 2.47
N GLY A 41 8.47 0.94 1.95
CA GLY A 41 9.43 0.62 0.89
C GLY A 41 10.44 -0.45 1.32
N LEU A 42 11.02 -0.31 2.51
CA LEU A 42 11.94 -1.30 3.08
C LEU A 42 11.26 -2.64 3.34
N ALA A 43 10.03 -2.64 3.85
CA ALA A 43 9.25 -3.87 4.06
C ALA A 43 8.97 -4.59 2.72
N ASN A 44 8.66 -3.84 1.67
CA ASN A 44 8.48 -4.40 0.34
C ASN A 44 9.80 -4.96 -0.24
N ALA A 45 10.91 -4.29 -0.04
CA ALA A 45 12.24 -4.81 -0.42
C ALA A 45 12.57 -6.09 0.34
N ALA A 46 12.31 -6.15 1.65
CA ALA A 46 12.48 -7.35 2.47
C ALA A 46 11.57 -8.50 1.98
N ASN A 47 10.34 -8.21 1.56
CA ASN A 47 9.44 -9.19 0.97
C ASN A 47 9.98 -9.73 -0.38
N GLY A 48 10.49 -8.86 -1.24
CA GLY A 48 11.15 -9.25 -2.48
C GLY A 48 12.35 -10.14 -2.23
N PHE A 49 13.20 -9.79 -1.27
CA PHE A 49 14.36 -10.60 -0.87
C PHE A 49 13.95 -11.96 -0.31
N ARG A 50 12.94 -12.01 0.56
CA ARG A 50 12.38 -13.26 1.10
C ARG A 50 11.91 -14.20 -0.02
N ASN A 51 11.20 -13.67 -1.01
CA ASN A 51 10.72 -14.45 -2.16
C ASN A 51 11.88 -14.92 -3.03
N ALA A 52 12.89 -14.09 -3.27
CA ALA A 52 14.09 -14.49 -4.01
C ALA A 52 14.89 -15.56 -3.27
N LEU A 53 15.02 -15.45 -1.95
CA LEU A 53 15.69 -16.44 -1.10
C LEU A 53 15.06 -17.84 -1.28
N THR A 54 13.72 -17.90 -1.21
CA THR A 54 13.01 -19.18 -1.26
C THR A 54 12.91 -19.74 -2.68
N ASN A 55 12.51 -18.92 -3.65
CA ASN A 55 12.17 -19.40 -5.00
C ASN A 55 13.37 -19.47 -5.94
N VAL A 56 14.43 -18.73 -5.67
CA VAL A 56 15.60 -18.69 -6.56
C VAL A 56 16.82 -19.31 -5.88
N ILE A 57 17.23 -18.77 -4.74
CA ILE A 57 18.49 -19.15 -4.10
C ILE A 57 18.42 -20.57 -3.56
N LEU A 58 17.38 -20.89 -2.78
CA LEU A 58 17.22 -22.21 -2.18
C LEU A 58 16.98 -23.30 -3.24
N LEU A 59 16.16 -23.01 -4.24
CA LEU A 59 15.89 -23.95 -5.33
C LEU A 59 17.15 -24.23 -6.15
N ARG A 60 17.90 -23.17 -6.51
CA ARG A 60 19.16 -23.32 -7.24
C ARG A 60 20.19 -24.12 -6.43
N TYR A 61 20.29 -23.85 -5.13
CA TYR A 61 21.17 -24.60 -4.24
C TYR A 61 20.78 -26.09 -4.19
N ALA A 62 19.49 -26.41 -4.01
CA ALA A 62 19.01 -27.79 -3.94
C ALA A 62 19.30 -28.57 -5.22
N VAL A 63 19.06 -27.96 -6.39
CA VAL A 63 19.37 -28.59 -7.69
C VAL A 63 20.88 -28.83 -7.83
N ASN A 64 21.71 -27.85 -7.50
CA ASN A 64 23.15 -27.97 -7.60
C ASN A 64 23.69 -29.02 -6.61
N ALA A 65 23.21 -29.05 -5.37
CA ALA A 65 23.59 -30.05 -4.38
C ALA A 65 23.24 -31.47 -4.78
N ALA A 66 22.10 -31.67 -5.43
CA ALA A 66 21.70 -32.95 -6.00
C ALA A 66 22.63 -33.42 -7.15
N GLN A 67 23.13 -32.47 -7.95
CA GLN A 67 24.05 -32.78 -9.06
C GLN A 67 25.47 -33.10 -8.59
N THR A 68 25.91 -32.40 -7.51
CA THR A 68 27.28 -32.55 -6.98
C THR A 68 27.43 -33.67 -5.95
N GLY A 69 26.33 -34.35 -5.55
CA GLY A 69 26.35 -35.40 -4.54
C GLY A 69 26.70 -34.88 -3.15
N THR A 70 26.32 -33.61 -2.84
CA THR A 70 26.57 -32.99 -1.55
C THR A 70 25.98 -33.84 -0.41
N PRO A 71 26.68 -34.00 0.75
CA PRO A 71 26.18 -34.76 1.89
C PRO A 71 24.87 -34.22 2.42
N PHE A 72 23.95 -35.10 2.77
CA PHE A 72 22.61 -34.73 3.25
C PHE A 72 22.63 -33.79 4.47
N SER A 73 23.60 -33.98 5.37
CA SER A 73 23.77 -33.11 6.57
C SER A 73 24.06 -31.66 6.19
N GLU A 74 24.81 -31.43 5.15
CA GLU A 74 25.16 -30.10 4.65
C GLU A 74 23.95 -29.41 4.00
N ILE A 75 23.22 -30.17 3.17
CA ILE A 75 21.97 -29.71 2.57
C ILE A 75 20.96 -29.32 3.65
N LEU A 76 20.78 -30.16 4.67
CA LEU A 76 19.88 -29.93 5.78
C LEU A 76 20.24 -28.65 6.54
N THR A 77 21.52 -28.43 6.79
CA THR A 77 21.99 -27.21 7.50
C THR A 77 21.66 -25.95 6.73
N VAL A 78 21.91 -25.93 5.43
CA VAL A 78 21.59 -24.76 4.58
C VAL A 78 20.09 -24.52 4.49
N VAL A 79 19.30 -25.57 4.33
CA VAL A 79 17.83 -25.48 4.29
C VAL A 79 17.28 -24.91 5.60
N LEU A 80 17.76 -25.42 6.75
CA LEU A 80 17.36 -24.92 8.07
C LEU A 80 17.75 -23.45 8.27
N ALA A 81 18.95 -23.07 7.88
CA ALA A 81 19.40 -21.67 7.96
C ALA A 81 18.52 -20.74 7.10
N CYS A 82 18.23 -21.14 5.86
CA CYS A 82 17.33 -20.42 4.99
C CYS A 82 15.90 -20.33 5.56
N PHE A 83 15.42 -21.39 6.18
CA PHE A 83 14.10 -21.43 6.80
C PHE A 83 14.01 -20.48 8.01
N VAL A 84 15.00 -20.46 8.89
CA VAL A 84 15.07 -19.51 10.02
C VAL A 84 15.10 -18.08 9.52
N LEU A 85 15.92 -17.79 8.51
CA LEU A 85 15.98 -16.47 7.89
C LEU A 85 14.65 -16.07 7.24
N HIS A 86 14.00 -17.01 6.55
CA HIS A 86 12.67 -16.80 5.96
C HIS A 86 11.63 -16.46 7.04
N LEU A 87 11.61 -17.16 8.15
CA LEU A 87 10.71 -16.88 9.28
C LEU A 87 10.96 -15.49 9.87
N ALA A 88 12.21 -15.12 10.10
CA ALA A 88 12.59 -13.81 10.63
C ALA A 88 12.12 -12.68 9.69
N LEU A 89 12.40 -12.80 8.39
CA LEU A 89 11.95 -11.85 7.38
C LEU A 89 10.42 -11.79 7.30
N SER A 90 9.74 -12.93 7.43
CA SER A 90 8.27 -12.99 7.43
C SER A 90 7.66 -12.20 8.58
N GLN A 91 8.24 -12.24 9.78
CA GLN A 91 7.75 -11.45 10.91
C GLN A 91 7.91 -9.95 10.65
N ILE A 92 9.04 -9.53 10.11
CA ILE A 92 9.28 -8.13 9.74
C ILE A 92 8.27 -7.67 8.67
N VAL A 93 8.10 -8.47 7.61
CA VAL A 93 7.15 -8.15 6.54
C VAL A 93 5.72 -8.08 7.06
N ASN A 94 5.28 -9.05 7.87
CA ASN A 94 3.92 -9.06 8.42
C ASN A 94 3.64 -7.86 9.32
N PHE A 95 4.64 -7.38 10.07
CA PHE A 95 4.47 -6.24 10.96
C PHE A 95 4.43 -4.89 10.21
N TYR A 96 5.27 -4.73 9.18
CA TYR A 96 5.48 -3.43 8.52
C TYR A 96 4.86 -3.32 7.11
N SER A 97 4.40 -4.43 6.52
CA SER A 97 3.92 -4.41 5.14
C SER A 97 2.59 -3.71 4.99
N PRO A 98 2.47 -2.80 4.02
CA PRO A 98 1.19 -2.15 3.70
C PRO A 98 0.20 -3.11 3.01
N TRP A 99 0.66 -4.25 2.48
CA TRP A 99 -0.18 -5.26 1.83
C TRP A 99 -0.94 -6.14 2.82
N ASN A 100 -0.55 -6.11 4.08
CA ASN A 100 -1.24 -6.82 5.13
C ASN A 100 -2.11 -5.85 5.92
N ASN A 101 -3.40 -5.80 5.60
CA ASN A 101 -4.38 -4.92 6.24
C ASN A 101 -4.52 -5.14 7.76
N THR A 102 -3.97 -6.23 8.28
CA THR A 102 -3.92 -6.54 9.71
C THR A 102 -2.61 -6.10 10.38
N SER A 103 -1.70 -5.46 9.63
CA SER A 103 -0.45 -4.95 10.18
C SER A 103 -0.72 -3.78 11.16
N PRO A 104 -0.31 -3.89 12.42
CA PRO A 104 -0.51 -2.82 13.41
C PRO A 104 0.15 -1.50 13.01
N TYR A 105 1.29 -1.59 12.34
CA TYR A 105 2.00 -0.42 11.83
C TYR A 105 1.23 0.26 10.70
N TYR A 106 0.65 -0.52 9.79
CA TYR A 106 -0.17 0.00 8.69
C TYR A 106 -1.43 0.68 9.22
N GLU A 107 -2.21 0.01 10.06
CA GLU A 107 -3.46 0.56 10.64
C GLU A 107 -3.22 1.88 11.38
N ARG A 108 -2.18 1.92 12.23
CA ARG A 108 -1.83 3.14 12.97
C ARG A 108 -1.51 4.32 12.05
N ASN A 109 -0.78 4.10 10.97
CA ASN A 109 -0.42 5.17 10.05
C ASN A 109 -1.57 5.52 9.10
N ALA A 110 -2.41 4.54 8.72
CA ALA A 110 -3.64 4.76 7.98
C ALA A 110 -4.59 5.70 8.73
N LEU A 111 -4.78 5.48 10.03
CA LEU A 111 -5.58 6.36 10.89
C LEU A 111 -5.02 7.78 10.95
N LYS A 112 -3.69 7.95 11.02
CA LYS A 112 -3.06 9.28 10.99
C LYS A 112 -3.31 10.01 9.67
N VAL A 113 -3.16 9.31 8.55
CA VAL A 113 -3.42 9.89 7.22
C VAL A 113 -4.88 10.27 7.08
N ARG A 114 -5.79 9.41 7.52
CA ARG A 114 -7.22 9.68 7.51
C ARG A 114 -7.57 10.92 8.33
N ALA A 115 -7.11 10.99 9.58
CA ALA A 115 -7.33 12.14 10.45
C ALA A 115 -6.76 13.44 9.86
N TYR A 116 -5.60 13.39 9.21
CA TYR A 116 -5.00 14.54 8.53
C TYR A 116 -5.85 15.02 7.34
N VAL A 117 -6.33 14.08 6.51
CA VAL A 117 -7.20 14.40 5.36
C VAL A 117 -8.52 15.00 5.82
N GLU A 118 -9.17 14.36 6.81
CA GLU A 118 -10.44 14.85 7.39
C GLU A 118 -10.26 16.26 8.00
N GLY A 119 -9.19 16.47 8.77
CA GLY A 119 -8.87 17.79 9.34
C GLY A 119 -8.64 18.85 8.26
N THR A 120 -7.95 18.51 7.18
CA THR A 120 -7.72 19.42 6.05
C THR A 120 -9.01 19.76 5.32
N LEU A 121 -9.91 18.76 5.16
CA LEU A 121 -11.22 18.97 4.53
C LEU A 121 -12.11 19.86 5.40
N MET A 122 -12.14 19.62 6.72
CA MET A 122 -12.92 20.45 7.65
C MET A 122 -12.40 21.90 7.70
N GLU A 123 -11.09 22.10 7.69
CA GLU A 123 -10.50 23.44 7.66
C GLU A 123 -10.85 24.18 6.37
N LYS A 124 -10.84 23.50 5.22
CA LYS A 124 -11.30 24.07 3.96
C LYS A 124 -12.80 24.37 4.00
N ALA A 125 -13.60 23.43 4.49
CA ALA A 125 -15.06 23.62 4.61
C ALA A 125 -15.40 24.85 5.47
N ARG A 126 -14.68 25.06 6.57
CA ARG A 126 -14.87 26.21 7.44
C ARG A 126 -14.59 27.57 6.76
N ARG A 127 -13.75 27.58 5.73
CA ARG A 127 -13.39 28.79 4.96
C ARG A 127 -14.31 29.06 3.77
N VAL A 128 -15.17 28.11 3.44
CA VAL A 128 -16.12 28.25 2.34
C VAL A 128 -17.33 29.04 2.83
N ASP A 129 -17.78 30.00 2.02
CA ASP A 129 -18.92 30.86 2.35
C ASP A 129 -20.22 30.03 2.42
N LEU A 130 -21.13 30.42 3.30
CA LEU A 130 -22.40 29.72 3.52
C LEU A 130 -23.20 29.56 2.21
N ALA A 131 -23.12 30.55 1.32
CA ALA A 131 -23.73 30.52 0.02
C ALA A 131 -23.28 29.32 -0.87
N ALA A 132 -22.06 28.84 -0.70
CA ALA A 132 -21.57 27.69 -1.45
C ALA A 132 -22.11 26.35 -0.93
N TYR A 133 -22.63 26.29 0.31
CA TYR A 133 -23.32 25.10 0.83
C TYR A 133 -24.76 24.98 0.33
N GLU A 134 -25.34 26.09 -0.17
CA GLU A 134 -26.66 26.10 -0.80
C GLU A 134 -26.60 25.65 -2.26
N ASP A 135 -25.39 25.60 -2.87
CA ASP A 135 -25.18 25.06 -4.21
C ASP A 135 -25.12 23.52 -4.17
N PRO A 136 -26.07 22.82 -4.81
CA PRO A 136 -26.11 21.36 -4.84
C PRO A 136 -24.86 20.73 -5.47
N GLU A 137 -24.20 21.39 -6.41
CA GLU A 137 -22.98 20.89 -7.06
C GLU A 137 -21.78 20.95 -6.10
N ALA A 138 -21.61 22.05 -5.38
CA ALA A 138 -20.56 22.21 -4.39
C ALA A 138 -20.74 21.24 -3.21
N TYR A 139 -21.98 21.07 -2.75
CA TYR A 139 -22.33 20.11 -1.69
C TYR A 139 -22.04 18.65 -2.12
N ASN A 140 -22.45 18.25 -3.30
CA ASN A 140 -22.17 16.92 -3.85
C ASN A 140 -20.67 16.68 -4.06
N ALA A 141 -19.90 17.68 -4.49
CA ALA A 141 -18.46 17.60 -4.64
C ALA A 141 -17.77 17.39 -3.28
N TYR A 142 -18.23 18.09 -2.23
CA TYR A 142 -17.73 17.91 -0.86
C TYR A 142 -18.00 16.50 -0.33
N PHE A 143 -19.22 15.99 -0.46
CA PHE A 143 -19.56 14.62 -0.05
C PHE A 143 -18.75 13.57 -0.79
N LYS A 144 -18.60 13.72 -2.10
CA LYS A 144 -17.81 12.84 -2.94
C LYS A 144 -16.32 12.85 -2.55
N ALA A 145 -15.78 13.99 -2.19
CA ALA A 145 -14.42 14.12 -1.68
C ALA A 145 -14.26 13.47 -0.30
N ARG A 146 -15.24 13.63 0.60
CA ARG A 146 -15.25 13.04 1.93
C ARG A 146 -15.34 11.51 1.89
N ASP A 147 -16.31 10.98 1.17
CA ASP A 147 -16.53 9.54 1.05
C ASP A 147 -15.41 8.87 0.25
N GLY A 148 -14.93 9.53 -0.81
CA GLY A 148 -13.79 9.06 -1.58
C GLY A 148 -12.48 9.06 -0.79
N SER A 149 -12.25 10.02 0.09
CA SER A 149 -11.01 10.07 0.89
C SER A 149 -10.90 8.92 1.91
N ALA A 150 -12.03 8.39 2.36
CA ALA A 150 -12.05 7.27 3.29
C ALA A 150 -11.77 5.92 2.60
N ASP A 151 -12.25 5.75 1.35
CA ASP A 151 -12.21 4.46 0.65
C ASP A 151 -11.04 4.31 -0.33
N TYR A 152 -10.57 5.40 -0.97
CA TYR A 152 -9.60 5.33 -2.05
C TYR A 152 -8.13 5.41 -1.63
N VAL A 153 -7.83 5.88 -0.43
CA VAL A 153 -6.43 5.97 0.05
C VAL A 153 -5.93 4.61 0.52
N PHE A 154 -6.83 3.65 0.83
CA PHE A 154 -6.48 2.38 1.49
C PHE A 154 -7.12 1.14 0.85
N LYS A 155 -7.75 1.25 -0.33
CA LYS A 155 -8.08 0.13 -1.21
C LYS A 155 -7.10 0.06 -2.38
#